data_1ceaabdd4d31515d19195da0e511c2bd
#
_entry.id   1ceaabdd4d31515d19195da0e511c2bd
#
_cell.length_a   1.000
_cell.length_b   1.000
_cell.length_c   1.000
_cell.angle_alpha   90.00
_cell.angle_beta   90.00
_cell.angle_gamma   90.00
#
_symmetry.space_group_name_H-M   'P 1'
#
loop_
_entity.id
_entity.type
_entity.pdbx_description
1 polymer ?
#
loop_
_entity_poly.entity_id
_entity_poly.type
_entity_poly.pdbx_seq_one_letter_code
_entity_poly.pdbx_strand_id
1 'polypeptide(L)'
;LLFLTIIVEIFMPAFVSIIAPGFIGDLEKMEISINLTRVTFPFLFFICLASFFSAILNSHNKFAAAAAAPIILNIVLILVLIFSKSLGDQLVYYLSYGVSFAGFLQLIFLYKYVSKYYSLKFSFELKVSNKVKFFFKKLLPSIFSSGVTQINILVGTIIASFQASAVSYLYYAD
;
A
#
# COMPACT_ATOMS: atom_id res chain seq x y z
N LEU A 1 -2.81 11.07 6.27
CA LEU A 1 -2.84 9.72 5.71
C LEU A 1 -4.15 9.01 6.07
N LEU A 2 -4.48 8.83 7.36
CA LEU A 2 -5.73 8.18 7.80
C LEU A 2 -6.98 8.84 7.19
N PHE A 3 -7.05 10.17 7.19
CA PHE A 3 -8.15 10.90 6.57
C PHE A 3 -8.27 10.63 5.06
N LEU A 4 -7.14 10.57 4.34
CA LEU A 4 -7.12 10.21 2.93
C LEU A 4 -7.62 8.78 2.71
N THR A 5 -7.16 7.83 3.54
CA THR A 5 -7.62 6.43 3.46
C THR A 5 -9.13 6.34 3.64
N ILE A 6 -9.69 7.02 4.64
CA ILE A 6 -11.14 7.04 4.89
C ILE A 6 -11.91 7.63 3.70
N ILE A 7 -11.43 8.75 3.13
CA ILE A 7 -12.08 9.35 1.96
C ILE A 7 -12.11 8.38 0.79
N VAL A 8 -10.98 7.75 0.47
CA VAL A 8 -10.91 6.81 -0.65
C VAL A 8 -11.80 5.59 -0.39
N GLU A 9 -11.86 5.08 0.85
CA GLU A 9 -12.77 3.98 1.22
C GLU A 9 -14.24 4.33 0.99
N ILE A 10 -14.66 5.56 1.34
CA ILE A 10 -16.03 6.03 1.10
C ILE A 10 -16.31 6.14 -0.40
N PHE A 11 -15.36 6.68 -1.17
CA PHE A 11 -15.50 6.90 -2.61
C PHE A 11 -14.84 5.78 -3.46
N MET A 12 -14.70 4.57 -2.91
CA MET A 12 -14.03 3.45 -3.59
C MET A 12 -14.57 3.15 -4.99
N PRO A 13 -15.89 3.16 -5.27
CA PRO A 13 -16.40 2.96 -6.62
C PRO A 13 -15.87 3.99 -7.63
N ALA A 14 -15.84 5.26 -7.25
CA ALA A 14 -15.29 6.32 -8.11
C ALA A 14 -13.78 6.16 -8.30
N PHE A 15 -13.05 5.78 -7.26
CA PHE A 15 -11.63 5.52 -7.32
C PHE A 15 -11.28 4.38 -8.29
N VAL A 16 -11.98 3.26 -8.20
CA VAL A 16 -11.79 2.11 -9.11
C VAL A 16 -12.18 2.49 -10.54
N SER A 17 -13.25 3.27 -10.75
CA SER A 17 -13.64 3.75 -12.08
C SER A 17 -12.59 4.63 -12.75
N ILE A 18 -11.80 5.38 -11.98
CA ILE A 18 -10.71 6.21 -12.51
C ILE A 18 -9.51 5.34 -12.92
N ILE A 19 -9.18 4.31 -12.11
CA ILE A 19 -8.00 3.45 -12.35
C ILE A 19 -8.27 2.41 -13.44
N ALA A 20 -9.50 1.88 -13.50
CA ALA A 20 -9.88 0.82 -14.44
C ALA A 20 -11.22 1.17 -15.13
N PRO A 21 -11.28 2.23 -15.94
CA PRO A 21 -12.52 2.64 -16.60
C PRO A 21 -13.09 1.59 -17.56
N GLY A 22 -12.26 0.70 -18.10
CA GLY A 22 -12.70 -0.42 -18.94
C GLY A 22 -13.57 -1.46 -18.21
N PHE A 23 -13.63 -1.43 -16.88
CA PHE A 23 -14.50 -2.33 -16.10
C PHE A 23 -15.93 -1.80 -15.92
N ILE A 24 -16.21 -0.53 -16.26
CA ILE A 24 -17.53 0.11 -16.08
C ILE A 24 -18.62 -0.64 -16.85
N GLY A 25 -18.28 -1.26 -17.98
CA GLY A 25 -19.21 -2.04 -18.82
C GLY A 25 -19.48 -3.46 -18.31
N ASP A 26 -18.77 -3.93 -17.29
CA ASP A 26 -18.86 -5.28 -16.72
C ASP A 26 -19.10 -5.16 -15.21
N LEU A 27 -20.37 -5.27 -14.83
CA LEU A 27 -20.81 -5.06 -13.45
C LEU A 27 -20.15 -6.05 -12.48
N GLU A 28 -19.95 -7.30 -12.89
CA GLU A 28 -19.35 -8.32 -12.04
C GLU A 28 -17.87 -8.01 -11.75
N LYS A 29 -17.10 -7.68 -12.80
CA LYS A 29 -15.70 -7.26 -12.63
C LYS A 29 -15.56 -6.01 -11.78
N MET A 30 -16.44 -5.05 -12.01
CA MET A 30 -16.44 -3.79 -11.25
C MET A 30 -16.70 -4.05 -9.77
N GLU A 31 -17.71 -4.85 -9.43
CA GLU A 31 -18.04 -5.19 -8.04
C GLU A 31 -16.91 -5.95 -7.35
N ILE A 32 -16.36 -6.98 -7.99
CA ILE A 32 -15.22 -7.73 -7.48
C ILE A 32 -14.01 -6.80 -7.25
N SER A 33 -13.70 -5.93 -8.21
CA SER A 33 -12.58 -4.99 -8.10
C SER A 33 -12.76 -4.00 -6.95
N ILE A 34 -13.96 -3.47 -6.76
CA ILE A 34 -14.29 -2.57 -5.64
C ILE A 34 -14.10 -3.30 -4.31
N ASN A 35 -14.65 -4.51 -4.17
CA ASN A 35 -14.60 -5.28 -2.93
C ASN A 35 -13.16 -5.67 -2.57
N LEU A 36 -12.38 -6.16 -3.52
CA LEU A 36 -10.98 -6.53 -3.31
C LEU A 36 -10.12 -5.31 -2.99
N THR A 37 -10.32 -4.20 -3.71
CA THR A 37 -9.58 -2.96 -3.44
C THR A 37 -9.90 -2.42 -2.06
N ARG A 38 -11.17 -2.42 -1.66
CA ARG A 38 -11.59 -1.98 -0.32
C ARG A 38 -10.94 -2.80 0.80
N VAL A 39 -10.79 -4.11 0.62
CA VAL A 39 -10.12 -4.98 1.60
C VAL A 39 -8.60 -4.75 1.63
N THR A 40 -7.98 -4.47 0.48
CA THR A 40 -6.52 -4.27 0.40
C THR A 40 -6.08 -2.83 0.68
N PHE A 41 -6.94 -1.83 0.49
CA PHE A 41 -6.57 -0.42 0.61
C PHE A 41 -6.03 -0.01 2.00
N PRO A 42 -6.51 -0.56 3.13
CA PRO A 42 -5.92 -0.30 4.45
C PRO A 42 -4.43 -0.67 4.54
N PHE A 43 -3.94 -1.59 3.72
CA PHE A 43 -2.51 -1.90 3.61
C PHE A 43 -1.67 -0.65 3.31
N LEU A 44 -2.18 0.25 2.46
CA LEU A 44 -1.48 1.50 2.13
C LEU A 44 -1.22 2.35 3.37
N PHE A 45 -2.18 2.44 4.27
CA PHE A 45 -2.01 3.15 5.54
C PHE A 45 -0.90 2.52 6.39
N PHE A 46 -0.93 1.19 6.55
CA PHE A 46 0.05 0.48 7.35
C PHE A 46 1.45 0.55 6.77
N ILE A 47 1.60 0.36 5.44
CA ILE A 47 2.91 0.37 4.80
C ILE A 47 3.55 1.76 4.78
N CYS A 48 2.76 2.83 4.65
CA CYS A 48 3.27 4.19 4.76
C CYS A 48 3.83 4.49 6.16
N LEU A 49 3.14 4.07 7.22
CA LEU A 49 3.65 4.21 8.59
C LEU A 49 4.88 3.31 8.83
N ALA A 50 4.84 2.09 8.33
CA ALA A 50 5.97 1.15 8.38
C ALA A 50 7.21 1.73 7.68
N SER A 51 7.04 2.36 6.51
CA SER A 51 8.12 3.03 5.77
C SER A 51 8.71 4.19 6.56
N PHE A 52 7.88 4.96 7.28
CA PHE A 52 8.36 6.01 8.18
C PHE A 52 9.23 5.44 9.30
N PHE A 53 8.82 4.35 9.94
CA PHE A 53 9.62 3.67 10.96
C PHE A 53 10.90 3.07 10.39
N SER A 54 10.85 2.52 9.17
CA SER A 54 12.04 2.04 8.45
C SER A 54 13.04 3.17 8.21
N ALA A 55 12.57 4.34 7.82
CA ALA A 55 13.44 5.51 7.63
C ALA A 55 14.13 5.94 8.94
N ILE A 56 13.41 5.91 10.08
CA ILE A 56 14.00 6.17 11.39
C ILE A 56 15.08 5.13 11.72
N LEU A 57 14.81 3.84 11.53
CA LEU A 57 15.78 2.78 11.78
C LEU A 57 17.02 2.92 10.89
N ASN A 58 16.84 3.22 9.61
CA ASN A 58 17.93 3.44 8.67
C ASN A 58 18.80 4.66 9.05
N SER A 59 18.21 5.72 9.56
CA SER A 59 18.96 6.88 10.06
C SER A 59 19.85 6.57 11.27
N HIS A 60 19.55 5.46 11.98
CA HIS A 60 20.34 4.93 13.09
C HIS A 60 21.19 3.71 12.72
N ASN A 61 21.44 3.48 11.42
CA ASN A 61 22.20 2.33 10.90
C ASN A 61 21.62 0.96 11.31
N LYS A 62 20.29 0.88 11.53
CA LYS A 62 19.57 -0.36 11.87
C LYS A 62 18.85 -0.92 10.65
N PHE A 63 19.59 -1.20 9.58
CA PHE A 63 19.07 -1.61 8.28
C PHE A 63 18.37 -2.99 8.30
N ALA A 64 18.84 -3.91 9.14
CA ALA A 64 18.35 -5.29 9.16
C ALA A 64 16.83 -5.38 9.45
N ALA A 65 16.33 -4.59 10.41
CA ALA A 65 14.91 -4.61 10.72
C ALA A 65 14.06 -4.00 9.61
N ALA A 66 14.55 -2.91 8.99
CA ALA A 66 13.87 -2.29 7.85
C ALA A 66 13.80 -3.25 6.65
N ALA A 67 14.91 -3.96 6.35
CA ALA A 67 14.99 -4.94 5.28
C ALA A 67 14.16 -6.21 5.55
N ALA A 68 13.94 -6.58 6.82
CA ALA A 68 13.16 -7.75 7.19
C ALA A 68 11.63 -7.53 7.05
N ALA A 69 11.15 -6.29 7.05
CA ALA A 69 9.72 -6.02 7.03
C ALA A 69 8.99 -6.63 5.80
N PRO A 70 9.48 -6.54 4.55
CA PRO A 70 8.82 -7.16 3.40
C PRO A 70 8.71 -8.68 3.49
N ILE A 71 9.60 -9.35 4.23
CA ILE A 71 9.57 -10.80 4.43
C ILE A 71 8.27 -11.23 5.12
N ILE A 72 7.75 -10.38 6.02
CA ILE A 72 6.49 -10.64 6.74
C ILE A 72 5.32 -10.77 5.74
N LEU A 73 5.26 -9.89 4.72
CA LEU A 73 4.24 -9.97 3.68
C LEU A 73 4.30 -11.32 2.96
N ASN A 74 5.50 -11.71 2.52
CA ASN A 74 5.68 -12.97 1.80
C ASN A 74 5.29 -14.18 2.67
N ILE A 75 5.69 -14.20 3.94
CA ILE A 75 5.33 -15.29 4.86
C ILE A 75 3.81 -15.37 5.03
N VAL A 76 3.13 -14.24 5.26
CA VAL A 76 1.67 -14.21 5.42
C VAL A 76 0.98 -14.72 4.16
N LEU A 77 1.38 -14.26 2.97
CA LEU A 77 0.78 -14.70 1.71
C LEU A 77 1.02 -16.19 1.45
N ILE A 78 2.21 -16.71 1.74
CA ILE A 78 2.50 -18.15 1.63
C ILE A 78 1.60 -18.95 2.58
N LEU A 79 1.44 -18.51 3.83
CA LEU A 79 0.56 -19.16 4.78
C LEU A 79 -0.90 -19.14 4.29
N VAL A 80 -1.39 -18.01 3.82
CA VAL A 80 -2.74 -17.92 3.24
C VAL A 80 -2.89 -18.89 2.08
N LEU A 81 -1.94 -18.95 1.15
CA LEU A 81 -1.98 -19.89 0.02
C LEU A 81 -2.05 -21.36 0.47
N ILE A 82 -1.23 -21.72 1.47
CA ILE A 82 -1.22 -23.11 1.99
C ILE A 82 -2.56 -23.48 2.61
N PHE A 83 -3.11 -22.60 3.47
CA PHE A 83 -4.34 -22.87 4.20
C PHE A 83 -5.62 -22.71 3.37
N SER A 84 -5.58 -21.87 2.32
CA SER A 84 -6.76 -21.58 1.49
C SER A 84 -6.77 -22.34 0.17
N LYS A 85 -5.87 -23.30 -0.04
CA LYS A 85 -5.73 -24.06 -1.30
C LYS A 85 -7.01 -24.77 -1.76
N SER A 86 -7.89 -25.13 -0.82
CA SER A 86 -9.15 -25.86 -1.11
C SER A 86 -10.35 -24.93 -1.34
N LEU A 87 -10.20 -23.61 -1.25
CA LEU A 87 -11.32 -22.67 -1.19
C LEU A 87 -11.70 -22.05 -2.56
N GLY A 88 -11.09 -22.49 -3.66
CA GLY A 88 -11.46 -22.06 -5.02
C GLY A 88 -11.48 -20.53 -5.18
N ASP A 89 -12.59 -20.00 -5.67
CA ASP A 89 -12.73 -18.55 -5.98
C ASP A 89 -12.61 -17.64 -4.75
N GLN A 90 -12.83 -18.15 -3.55
CA GLN A 90 -12.67 -17.39 -2.32
C GLN A 90 -11.18 -17.12 -1.98
N LEU A 91 -10.23 -17.81 -2.60
CA LEU A 91 -8.80 -17.64 -2.39
C LEU A 91 -8.36 -16.17 -2.57
N VAL A 92 -8.92 -15.46 -3.56
CA VAL A 92 -8.57 -14.07 -3.85
C VAL A 92 -8.95 -13.14 -2.70
N TYR A 93 -10.10 -13.37 -2.07
CA TYR A 93 -10.53 -12.61 -0.88
C TYR A 93 -9.61 -12.88 0.32
N TYR A 94 -9.25 -14.15 0.56
CA TYR A 94 -8.32 -14.47 1.65
C TYR A 94 -6.93 -13.87 1.44
N LEU A 95 -6.44 -13.84 0.20
CA LEU A 95 -5.19 -13.14 -0.14
C LEU A 95 -5.29 -11.63 0.11
N SER A 96 -6.41 -11.02 -0.23
CA SER A 96 -6.66 -9.59 0.00
C SER A 96 -6.65 -9.24 1.50
N TYR A 97 -7.33 -10.06 2.32
CA TYR A 97 -7.24 -9.93 3.78
C TYR A 97 -5.83 -10.17 4.29
N GLY A 98 -5.12 -11.16 3.72
CA GLY A 98 -3.74 -11.47 4.04
C GLY A 98 -2.80 -10.29 3.81
N VAL A 99 -2.97 -9.55 2.70
CA VAL A 99 -2.19 -8.34 2.40
C VAL A 99 -2.39 -7.29 3.49
N SER A 100 -3.63 -6.94 3.83
CA SER A 100 -3.93 -5.94 4.86
C SER A 100 -3.43 -6.36 6.24
N PHE A 101 -3.60 -7.63 6.58
CA PHE A 101 -3.08 -8.19 7.84
C PHE A 101 -1.55 -8.17 7.90
N ALA A 102 -0.88 -8.50 6.79
CA ALA A 102 0.57 -8.42 6.71
C ALA A 102 1.10 -6.99 6.89
N GLY A 103 0.42 -5.99 6.31
CA GLY A 103 0.76 -4.58 6.53
C GLY A 103 0.68 -4.18 8.00
N PHE A 104 -0.37 -4.62 8.68
CA PHE A 104 -0.52 -4.40 10.12
C PHE A 104 0.60 -5.08 10.94
N LEU A 105 0.96 -6.31 10.61
CA LEU A 105 2.07 -7.02 11.26
C LEU A 105 3.42 -6.33 11.01
N GLN A 106 3.68 -5.86 9.77
CA GLN A 106 4.88 -5.09 9.46
C GLN A 106 4.98 -3.82 10.29
N LEU A 107 3.86 -3.10 10.43
CA LEU A 107 3.80 -1.90 11.25
C LEU A 107 4.15 -2.20 12.71
N ILE A 108 3.54 -3.23 13.31
CA ILE A 108 3.82 -3.65 14.69
C ILE A 108 5.29 -4.06 14.86
N PHE A 109 5.81 -4.83 13.91
CA PHE A 109 7.20 -5.28 13.93
C PHE A 109 8.15 -4.09 13.97
N LEU A 110 8.02 -3.15 13.03
CA LEU A 110 8.89 -1.98 12.96
C LEU A 110 8.70 -1.03 14.13
N TYR A 111 7.46 -0.85 14.60
CA TYR A 111 7.17 -0.08 15.80
C TYR A 111 7.93 -0.61 17.03
N LYS A 112 7.89 -1.93 17.24
CA LYS A 112 8.62 -2.58 18.35
C LYS A 112 10.14 -2.36 18.25
N TYR A 113 10.70 -2.40 17.02
CA TYR A 113 12.12 -2.13 16.82
C TYR A 113 12.47 -0.66 17.06
N VAL A 114 11.68 0.29 16.54
CA VAL A 114 11.89 1.73 16.77
C VAL A 114 11.79 2.07 18.24
N SER A 115 10.82 1.50 18.96
CA SER A 115 10.59 1.77 20.39
C SER A 115 11.74 1.34 21.29
N LYS A 116 12.63 0.44 20.83
CA LYS A 116 13.86 0.08 21.56
C LYS A 116 14.91 1.18 21.54
N TYR A 117 14.89 2.05 20.53
CA TYR A 117 15.90 3.10 20.32
C TYR A 117 15.35 4.51 20.52
N TYR A 118 14.03 4.67 20.41
CA TYR A 118 13.33 5.94 20.49
C TYR A 118 12.12 5.86 21.41
N SER A 119 12.01 6.77 22.36
CA SER A 119 10.75 7.04 23.03
C SER A 119 9.87 7.87 22.10
N LEU A 120 8.93 7.24 21.41
CA LEU A 120 7.95 7.93 20.57
C LEU A 120 7.03 8.75 21.47
N LYS A 121 7.32 10.04 21.62
CA LYS A 121 6.41 10.99 22.27
C LYS A 121 5.54 11.62 21.18
N PHE A 122 4.27 11.31 21.17
CA PHE A 122 3.30 12.01 20.33
C PHE A 122 3.04 13.39 20.94
N SER A 123 3.63 14.42 20.37
CA SER A 123 3.36 15.81 20.70
C SER A 123 2.65 16.46 19.50
N PHE A 124 1.44 16.92 19.74
CA PHE A 124 0.69 17.70 18.75
C PHE A 124 1.15 19.15 18.82
N GLU A 125 2.24 19.48 18.14
CA GLU A 125 2.65 20.86 17.96
C GLU A 125 2.16 21.38 16.60
N LEU A 126 1.25 22.34 16.62
CA LEU A 126 0.74 23.00 15.42
C LEU A 126 1.77 23.93 14.75
N LYS A 127 2.90 24.21 15.41
CA LYS A 127 3.97 25.06 14.85
C LYS A 127 4.90 24.24 13.98
N VAL A 128 4.86 24.47 12.68
CA VAL A 128 5.77 23.84 11.71
C VAL A 128 7.17 24.42 11.89
N SER A 129 8.11 23.63 12.41
CA SER A 129 9.49 24.06 12.60
C SER A 129 10.19 24.33 11.24
N ASN A 130 11.25 25.15 11.25
CA ASN A 130 12.06 25.40 10.05
C ASN A 130 12.66 24.12 9.45
N LYS A 131 12.96 23.12 10.28
CA LYS A 131 13.46 21.80 9.84
C LYS A 131 12.40 21.04 9.04
N VAL A 132 11.14 21.11 9.46
CA VAL A 132 10.01 20.49 8.75
C VAL A 132 9.74 21.19 7.43
N LYS A 133 9.80 22.54 7.38
CA LYS A 133 9.71 23.31 6.12
C LYS A 133 10.80 22.92 5.14
N PHE A 134 12.05 22.79 5.63
CA PHE A 134 13.18 22.37 4.81
C PHE A 134 13.01 20.93 4.27
N PHE A 135 12.51 20.03 5.10
CA PHE A 135 12.17 18.67 4.69
C PHE A 135 11.16 18.66 3.53
N PHE A 136 10.03 19.39 3.67
CA PHE A 136 9.03 19.48 2.61
C PHE A 136 9.59 20.13 1.32
N LYS A 137 10.45 21.14 1.43
CA LYS A 137 11.10 21.75 0.27
C LYS A 137 11.98 20.75 -0.50
N LYS A 138 12.66 19.83 0.21
CA LYS A 138 13.46 18.77 -0.42
C LYS A 138 12.61 17.60 -0.93
N LEU A 139 11.48 17.35 -0.30
CA LEU A 139 10.57 16.27 -0.67
C LEU A 139 9.90 16.53 -2.03
N LEU A 140 9.51 17.77 -2.32
CA LEU A 140 8.82 18.14 -3.55
C LEU A 140 9.52 17.66 -4.84
N PRO A 141 10.81 17.93 -5.08
CA PRO A 141 11.51 17.44 -6.26
C PRO A 141 11.53 15.89 -6.35
N SER A 142 11.66 15.22 -5.20
CA SER A 142 11.66 13.76 -5.14
C SER A 142 10.29 13.17 -5.50
N ILE A 143 9.20 13.82 -5.10
CA ILE A 143 7.82 13.42 -5.49
C ILE A 143 7.65 13.52 -7.00
N PHE A 144 8.12 14.60 -7.62
CA PHE A 144 8.03 14.75 -9.08
C PHE A 144 8.84 13.67 -9.81
N SER A 145 10.08 13.43 -9.37
CA SER A 145 10.94 12.41 -9.98
C SER A 145 10.36 11.01 -9.89
N SER A 146 9.84 10.61 -8.73
CA SER A 146 9.21 9.29 -8.54
C SER A 146 7.82 9.21 -9.17
N GLY A 147 7.10 10.35 -9.24
CA GLY A 147 5.74 10.43 -9.74
C GLY A 147 5.62 10.11 -11.22
N VAL A 148 6.64 10.42 -12.02
CA VAL A 148 6.62 10.14 -13.48
C VAL A 148 6.44 8.65 -13.75
N THR A 149 7.18 7.79 -13.05
CA THR A 149 7.05 6.33 -13.20
C THR A 149 5.65 5.85 -12.78
N GLN A 150 5.12 6.38 -11.68
CA GLN A 150 3.79 6.01 -11.20
C GLN A 150 2.67 6.43 -12.16
N ILE A 151 2.81 7.62 -12.78
CA ILE A 151 1.88 8.09 -13.82
C ILE A 151 1.91 7.15 -15.03
N ASN A 152 3.10 6.72 -15.45
CA ASN A 152 3.24 5.78 -16.56
C ASN A 152 2.53 4.45 -16.27
N ILE A 153 2.74 3.87 -15.09
CA ILE A 153 2.06 2.64 -14.65
C ILE A 153 0.54 2.84 -14.61
N LEU A 154 0.07 3.97 -14.08
CA LEU A 154 -1.35 4.31 -14.03
C LEU A 154 -1.97 4.38 -15.42
N VAL A 155 -1.33 5.11 -16.35
CA VAL A 155 -1.81 5.22 -17.74
C VAL A 155 -1.82 3.85 -18.41
N GLY A 156 -0.78 3.05 -18.23
CA GLY A 156 -0.72 1.67 -18.71
C GLY A 156 -1.87 0.82 -18.19
N THR A 157 -2.17 0.90 -16.89
CA THR A 157 -3.28 0.17 -16.26
C THR A 157 -4.65 0.63 -16.80
N ILE A 158 -4.85 1.94 -16.98
CA ILE A 158 -6.07 2.51 -17.58
C ILE A 158 -6.27 1.93 -18.98
N ILE A 159 -5.26 1.96 -19.83
CA ILE A 159 -5.35 1.44 -21.20
C ILE A 159 -5.60 -0.08 -21.20
N ALA A 160 -4.87 -0.82 -20.36
CA ALA A 160 -5.02 -2.27 -20.26
C ALA A 160 -6.41 -2.68 -19.75
N SER A 161 -7.10 -1.85 -18.96
CA SER A 161 -8.42 -2.17 -18.42
C SER A 161 -9.50 -2.38 -19.49
N PHE A 162 -9.30 -1.83 -20.71
CA PHE A 162 -10.22 -2.00 -21.82
C PHE A 162 -10.10 -3.35 -22.54
N GLN A 163 -9.07 -4.14 -22.24
CA GLN A 163 -8.85 -5.44 -22.87
C GLN A 163 -8.94 -6.56 -21.82
N ALA A 164 -9.55 -7.67 -22.22
CA ALA A 164 -9.65 -8.85 -21.34
C ALA A 164 -8.25 -9.36 -20.97
N SER A 165 -8.01 -9.56 -19.67
CA SER A 165 -6.77 -10.08 -19.09
C SER A 165 -5.51 -9.20 -19.29
N ALA A 166 -5.59 -8.07 -20.01
CA ALA A 166 -4.42 -7.26 -20.34
C ALA A 166 -3.79 -6.63 -19.09
N VAL A 167 -4.57 -6.29 -18.08
CA VAL A 167 -4.06 -5.79 -16.79
C VAL A 167 -3.15 -6.83 -16.13
N SER A 168 -3.56 -8.11 -16.14
CA SER A 168 -2.74 -9.19 -15.59
C SER A 168 -1.45 -9.39 -16.39
N TYR A 169 -1.53 -9.35 -17.71
CA TYR A 169 -0.34 -9.47 -18.58
C TYR A 169 0.63 -8.32 -18.38
N LEU A 170 0.13 -7.09 -18.18
CA LEU A 170 0.98 -5.93 -17.88
C LEU A 170 1.82 -6.15 -16.61
N TYR A 171 1.19 -6.65 -15.54
CA TYR A 171 1.87 -6.91 -14.27
C TYR A 171 2.78 -8.14 -14.28
N TYR A 172 2.60 -9.08 -15.19
CA TYR A 172 3.51 -10.22 -15.37
C TYR A 172 4.71 -9.89 -16.27
N ALA A 173 4.62 -8.83 -17.07
CA ALA A 173 5.68 -8.41 -17.99
C ALA A 173 6.70 -7.44 -17.35
N ASP A 174 6.35 -6.76 -16.25
CA ASP A 174 7.23 -5.88 -15.46
C ASP A 174 8.09 -6.70 -14.47
#